data_00bf80b958a85840390867101f223d96
#
_entry.id   00bf80b958a85840390867101f223d96
#
_cell.length_a   1.000
_cell.length_b   1.000
_cell.length_c   1.000
_cell.angle_alpha   90.00
_cell.angle_beta   90.00
_cell.angle_gamma   90.00
#
_symmetry.space_group_name_H-M   'P 1'
#
loop_
_entity.id
_entity.type
_entity.pdbx_description
1 polymer ?
#
loop_
_entity_poly.entity_id
_entity_poly.type
_entity_poly.pdbx_seq_one_letter_code
_entity_poly.pdbx_strand_id
1 'polypeptide(L)'
;MRRRQMSAGSAGSASPGAQPILSVRGVRKSFGRTQVLDEVDLTLAPGERLAIIGPNGAGKSTLFDVISGRTSPDNGRVLLGARDVTGRAPHLISRLGLSRSFQTSQLFLETSVVDHLRCAALWPSGHRYTFWRSMRGLRDVTAISEDWLVRLGLDTRRDDPAGALSYAEQRVLEIGLCAAAAGQVMLLDEPTAGMSQSESARVVALIAELSRGRSLLMIEHDMQVVFSLADRIAVLARGKIIACDVPARIREHPDVRTAYLGEYADALGASSTEGRHDA
;
A
#
# COMPACT_ATOMS: atom_id res chain seq x y z
N MET A 1 -2.76 -14.82 48.02
CA MET A 1 -3.26 -14.23 46.77
C MET A 1 -2.08 -13.77 45.94
N ARG A 2 -1.63 -14.58 44.95
CA ARG A 2 -0.52 -14.23 44.04
C ARG A 2 -1.12 -13.73 42.73
N ARG A 3 -0.91 -12.44 42.40
CA ARG A 3 -1.24 -11.88 41.11
C ARG A 3 -0.29 -12.48 40.04
N ARG A 4 -0.86 -13.18 39.07
CA ARG A 4 -0.17 -13.58 37.82
C ARG A 4 0.04 -12.31 36.99
N GLN A 5 1.28 -11.91 36.82
CA GLN A 5 1.70 -10.98 35.76
C GLN A 5 1.55 -11.73 34.42
N MET A 6 0.66 -11.24 33.57
CA MET A 6 0.61 -11.65 32.17
C MET A 6 1.78 -10.98 31.45
N SER A 7 2.72 -11.78 30.98
CA SER A 7 3.85 -11.37 30.16
C SER A 7 3.35 -10.88 28.81
N ALA A 8 3.69 -9.63 28.47
CA ALA A 8 3.54 -9.08 27.15
C ALA A 8 4.32 -9.94 26.13
N GLY A 9 3.63 -10.38 25.09
CA GLY A 9 4.20 -11.15 24.00
C GLY A 9 5.30 -10.36 23.29
N SER A 10 6.43 -11.00 23.10
CA SER A 10 7.62 -10.46 22.45
C SER A 10 7.34 -10.13 20.98
N ALA A 11 7.53 -8.86 20.62
CA ALA A 11 7.57 -8.38 19.25
C ALA A 11 8.64 -9.17 18.45
N GLY A 12 8.23 -9.67 17.28
CA GLY A 12 9.10 -10.41 16.36
C GLY A 12 10.33 -9.61 15.95
N SER A 13 11.47 -10.27 15.94
CA SER A 13 12.81 -9.70 15.76
C SER A 13 13.04 -9.18 14.33
N ALA A 14 12.86 -7.88 14.13
CA ALA A 14 13.62 -7.14 13.12
C ALA A 14 15.09 -7.09 13.57
N SER A 15 16.02 -7.15 12.63
CA SER A 15 17.46 -7.05 12.92
C SER A 15 17.75 -5.91 13.90
N PRO A 16 18.45 -6.14 15.02
CA PRO A 16 18.66 -5.14 16.03
C PRO A 16 19.64 -4.08 15.50
N GLY A 17 19.14 -2.89 15.10
CA GLY A 17 19.98 -1.75 14.75
C GLY A 17 19.49 -0.82 13.63
N ALA A 18 18.69 -1.27 12.69
CA ALA A 18 18.23 -0.41 11.62
C ALA A 18 17.01 0.44 12.05
N GLN A 19 17.15 1.76 11.95
CA GLN A 19 16.02 2.66 12.21
C GLN A 19 14.92 2.40 11.16
N PRO A 20 13.63 2.21 11.56
CA PRO A 20 12.56 1.96 10.62
C PRO A 20 12.40 3.14 9.65
N ILE A 21 12.14 2.83 8.38
CA ILE A 21 11.90 3.84 7.33
C ILE A 21 10.53 4.51 7.50
N LEU A 22 9.56 3.78 8.04
CA LEU A 22 8.24 4.30 8.39
C LEU A 22 7.86 3.79 9.78
N SER A 23 7.34 4.69 10.63
CA SER A 23 6.80 4.34 11.94
C SER A 23 5.46 5.02 12.14
N VAL A 24 4.47 4.26 12.53
CA VAL A 24 3.17 4.70 13.03
C VAL A 24 3.15 4.40 14.51
N ARG A 25 2.86 5.39 15.36
CA ARG A 25 2.94 5.25 16.82
C ARG A 25 1.69 5.77 17.50
N GLY A 26 0.96 4.87 18.15
CA GLY A 26 -0.23 5.18 18.93
C GLY A 26 -1.30 5.93 18.14
N VAL A 27 -1.43 5.67 16.84
CA VAL A 27 -2.35 6.42 15.97
C VAL A 27 -3.80 6.06 16.31
N ARG A 28 -4.59 7.11 16.58
CA ARG A 28 -6.04 7.04 16.77
C ARG A 28 -6.73 7.90 15.72
N LYS A 29 -7.88 7.43 15.22
CA LYS A 29 -8.74 8.16 14.29
C LYS A 29 -10.20 7.80 14.49
N SER A 30 -11.03 8.83 14.60
CA SER A 30 -12.48 8.71 14.69
C SER A 30 -13.17 9.55 13.62
N PHE A 31 -14.32 9.12 13.16
CA PHE A 31 -15.21 9.88 12.31
C PHE A 31 -16.57 10.02 13.05
N GLY A 32 -16.85 11.23 13.51
CA GLY A 32 -17.95 11.48 14.41
C GLY A 32 -17.81 10.69 15.71
N ARG A 33 -18.72 9.74 15.98
CA ARG A 33 -18.69 8.89 17.18
C ARG A 33 -18.01 7.53 16.93
N THR A 34 -17.66 7.21 15.71
CA THR A 34 -17.09 5.92 15.34
C THR A 34 -15.56 5.98 15.37
N GLN A 35 -14.95 5.25 16.30
CA GLN A 35 -13.52 5.06 16.32
C GLN A 35 -13.12 4.02 15.28
N VAL A 36 -12.26 4.41 14.33
CA VAL A 36 -11.82 3.56 13.21
C VAL A 36 -10.41 3.04 13.43
N LEU A 37 -9.52 3.84 14.04
CA LEU A 37 -8.18 3.42 14.46
C LEU A 37 -8.03 3.67 15.96
N ASP A 38 -7.49 2.68 16.69
CA ASP A 38 -7.32 2.70 18.14
C ASP A 38 -5.92 2.23 18.54
N GLU A 39 -5.05 3.17 18.84
CA GLU A 39 -3.66 2.92 19.25
C GLU A 39 -2.89 2.03 18.27
N VAL A 40 -2.93 2.38 16.99
CA VAL A 40 -2.20 1.62 15.97
C VAL A 40 -0.72 1.91 16.05
N ASP A 41 0.07 0.85 16.27
CA ASP A 41 1.52 0.83 16.19
C ASP A 41 1.97 -0.05 15.03
N LEU A 42 2.79 0.48 14.12
CA LEU A 42 3.31 -0.23 12.96
C LEU A 42 4.68 0.31 12.58
N THR A 43 5.60 -0.59 12.22
CA THR A 43 6.92 -0.21 11.72
C THR A 43 7.22 -0.94 10.43
N LEU A 44 7.88 -0.24 9.49
CA LEU A 44 8.40 -0.78 8.24
C LEU A 44 9.91 -0.57 8.22
N ALA A 45 10.67 -1.64 8.04
CA ALA A 45 12.12 -1.58 7.94
C ALA A 45 12.56 -1.13 6.52
N PRO A 46 13.78 -0.59 6.36
CA PRO A 46 14.33 -0.30 5.03
C PRO A 46 14.38 -1.57 4.18
N GLY A 47 13.82 -1.49 2.96
CA GLY A 47 13.78 -2.61 2.00
C GLY A 47 12.77 -3.71 2.31
N GLU A 48 11.99 -3.58 3.38
CA GLU A 48 10.96 -4.54 3.78
C GLU A 48 9.69 -4.38 2.94
N ARG A 49 9.04 -5.51 2.66
CA ARG A 49 7.69 -5.57 2.08
C ARG A 49 6.70 -6.03 3.14
N LEU A 50 5.90 -5.11 3.65
CA LEU A 50 4.88 -5.34 4.67
C LEU A 50 3.49 -5.28 4.05
N ALA A 51 2.71 -6.34 4.22
CA ALA A 51 1.30 -6.34 3.87
C ALA A 51 0.41 -6.05 5.08
N ILE A 52 -0.62 -5.24 4.90
CA ILE A 52 -1.70 -5.06 5.86
C ILE A 52 -2.91 -5.82 5.35
N ILE A 53 -3.37 -6.78 6.14
CA ILE A 53 -4.59 -7.54 5.88
C ILE A 53 -5.60 -7.30 7.02
N GLY A 54 -6.83 -7.70 6.79
CA GLY A 54 -7.89 -7.58 7.80
C GLY A 54 -9.27 -7.50 7.15
N PRO A 55 -10.33 -7.71 7.92
CA PRO A 55 -11.71 -7.68 7.43
C PRO A 55 -12.10 -6.31 6.86
N ASN A 56 -13.22 -6.28 6.13
CA ASN A 56 -13.78 -5.05 5.63
C ASN A 56 -14.20 -4.14 6.80
N GLY A 57 -13.94 -2.84 6.67
CA GLY A 57 -14.19 -1.90 7.76
C GLY A 57 -13.17 -1.92 8.92
N ALA A 58 -12.12 -2.74 8.87
CA ALA A 58 -11.10 -2.80 9.91
C ALA A 58 -10.28 -1.51 10.08
N GLY A 59 -10.33 -0.59 9.11
CA GLY A 59 -9.60 0.69 9.14
C GLY A 59 -8.36 0.74 8.22
N LYS A 60 -8.16 -0.26 7.36
CA LYS A 60 -6.97 -0.36 6.47
C LYS A 60 -6.78 0.90 5.60
N SER A 61 -7.78 1.29 4.84
CA SER A 61 -7.72 2.48 3.96
C SER A 61 -7.57 3.77 4.79
N THR A 62 -8.20 3.85 5.98
CA THR A 62 -8.01 4.98 6.90
C THR A 62 -6.57 5.07 7.39
N LEU A 63 -5.94 3.94 7.71
CA LEU A 63 -4.53 3.93 8.10
C LEU A 63 -3.62 4.41 6.95
N PHE A 64 -3.87 3.98 5.72
CA PHE A 64 -3.16 4.48 4.53
C PHE A 64 -3.38 5.97 4.31
N ASP A 65 -4.61 6.46 4.52
CA ASP A 65 -4.92 7.90 4.41
C ASP A 65 -4.17 8.71 5.47
N VAL A 66 -4.06 8.20 6.69
CA VAL A 66 -3.27 8.83 7.76
C VAL A 66 -1.78 8.83 7.42
N ILE A 67 -1.22 7.72 6.97
CA ILE A 67 0.21 7.61 6.61
C ILE A 67 0.55 8.54 5.44
N SER A 68 -0.33 8.65 4.44
CA SER A 68 -0.11 9.50 3.26
C SER A 68 -0.52 10.97 3.44
N GLY A 69 -1.06 11.34 4.61
CA GLY A 69 -1.45 12.72 4.93
C GLY A 69 -2.76 13.19 4.30
N ARG A 70 -3.59 12.26 3.75
CA ARG A 70 -4.93 12.59 3.26
C ARG A 70 -5.91 12.85 4.41
N THR A 71 -5.65 12.23 5.55
CA THR A 71 -6.43 12.39 6.78
C THR A 71 -5.47 12.60 7.93
N SER A 72 -5.72 13.62 8.75
CA SER A 72 -4.96 13.81 9.98
C SER A 72 -5.44 12.85 11.06
N PRO A 73 -4.53 12.21 11.82
CA PRO A 73 -4.92 11.43 12.98
C PRO A 73 -5.44 12.35 14.09
N ASP A 74 -6.25 11.82 14.99
CA ASP A 74 -6.72 12.55 16.17
C ASP A 74 -5.67 12.49 17.29
N ASN A 75 -4.87 11.42 17.32
CA ASN A 75 -3.74 11.23 18.23
C ASN A 75 -2.67 10.34 17.59
N GLY A 76 -1.48 10.33 18.20
CA GLY A 76 -0.35 9.54 17.73
C GLY A 76 0.52 10.27 16.72
N ARG A 77 1.48 9.55 16.14
CA ARG A 77 2.46 10.13 15.19
C ARG A 77 2.77 9.20 14.03
N VAL A 78 3.09 9.81 12.90
CA VAL A 78 3.65 9.14 11.72
C VAL A 78 5.02 9.72 11.43
N LEU A 79 6.04 8.87 11.39
CA LEU A 79 7.42 9.26 11.12
C LEU A 79 7.91 8.58 9.84
N LEU A 80 8.55 9.35 8.96
CA LEU A 80 9.28 8.85 7.80
C LEU A 80 10.78 9.01 8.06
N GLY A 81 11.44 7.91 8.37
CA GLY A 81 12.76 7.93 9.01
C GLY A 81 12.70 8.66 10.35
N ALA A 82 13.56 9.67 10.51
CA ALA A 82 13.58 10.52 11.71
C ALA A 82 12.59 11.72 11.62
N ARG A 83 11.90 11.91 10.50
CA ARG A 83 11.06 13.10 10.27
C ARG A 83 9.62 12.84 10.67
N ASP A 84 9.06 13.68 11.52
CA ASP A 84 7.63 13.69 11.83
C ASP A 84 6.86 14.26 10.63
N VAL A 85 5.96 13.45 10.08
CA VAL A 85 5.10 13.80 8.94
C VAL A 85 3.63 13.82 9.31
N THR A 86 3.30 13.74 10.59
CA THR A 86 1.94 13.71 11.12
C THR A 86 1.11 14.89 10.63
N GLY A 87 -0.01 14.62 9.98
CA GLY A 87 -0.94 15.64 9.49
C GLY A 87 -0.38 16.57 8.39
N ARG A 88 0.81 16.27 7.84
CA ARG A 88 1.34 17.04 6.71
C ARG A 88 0.56 16.74 5.44
N ALA A 89 0.47 17.73 4.56
CA ALA A 89 -0.19 17.56 3.26
C ALA A 89 0.51 16.50 2.39
N PRO A 90 -0.25 15.69 1.61
CA PRO A 90 0.28 14.59 0.81
C PRO A 90 1.47 14.94 -0.08
N HIS A 91 1.42 16.11 -0.73
CA HIS A 91 2.51 16.57 -1.61
C HIS A 91 3.83 16.83 -0.85
N LEU A 92 3.78 17.20 0.43
CA LEU A 92 4.97 17.38 1.27
C LEU A 92 5.55 16.02 1.67
N ILE A 93 4.70 15.05 2.01
CA ILE A 93 5.10 13.68 2.36
C ILE A 93 5.70 12.98 1.14
N SER A 94 5.10 13.16 -0.04
CA SER A 94 5.64 12.62 -1.29
C SER A 94 7.05 13.14 -1.59
N ARG A 95 7.29 14.44 -1.38
CA ARG A 95 8.62 15.06 -1.52
C ARG A 95 9.67 14.51 -0.54
N LEU A 96 9.25 13.90 0.55
CA LEU A 96 10.13 13.24 1.52
C LEU A 96 10.41 11.78 1.17
N GLY A 97 9.81 11.27 0.09
CA GLY A 97 10.12 9.95 -0.44
C GLY A 97 9.07 8.88 -0.17
N LEU A 98 7.83 9.24 0.19
CA LEU A 98 6.71 8.32 0.27
C LEU A 98 5.81 8.53 -0.95
N SER A 99 5.67 7.52 -1.80
CA SER A 99 4.75 7.51 -2.94
C SER A 99 3.57 6.58 -2.66
N ARG A 100 2.39 6.93 -3.18
CA ARG A 100 1.17 6.13 -3.03
C ARG A 100 0.47 5.95 -4.36
N SER A 101 0.07 4.70 -4.68
CA SER A 101 -0.97 4.44 -5.67
C SER A 101 -2.35 4.62 -5.03
N PHE A 102 -3.35 4.96 -5.84
CA PHE A 102 -4.71 5.18 -5.35
C PHE A 102 -5.61 4.01 -5.74
N GLN A 103 -6.60 3.71 -4.90
CA GLN A 103 -7.60 2.67 -5.15
C GLN A 103 -8.46 2.99 -6.39
N THR A 104 -8.78 4.26 -6.61
CA THR A 104 -9.44 4.73 -7.83
C THR A 104 -8.40 5.31 -8.76
N SER A 105 -8.44 4.93 -10.04
CA SER A 105 -7.52 5.45 -11.05
C SER A 105 -7.54 6.97 -11.07
N GLN A 106 -6.35 7.56 -10.95
CA GLN A 106 -6.13 9.01 -10.97
C GLN A 106 -5.35 9.42 -12.23
N LEU A 107 -5.40 8.58 -13.27
CA LEU A 107 -4.78 8.89 -14.53
C LEU A 107 -5.55 10.01 -15.26
N PHE A 108 -4.84 10.87 -15.92
CA PHE A 108 -5.42 11.83 -16.84
C PHE A 108 -5.72 11.10 -18.15
N LEU A 109 -6.97 10.69 -18.34
CA LEU A 109 -7.37 9.75 -19.39
C LEU A 109 -7.00 10.22 -20.81
N GLU A 110 -6.98 11.53 -21.05
CA GLU A 110 -6.61 12.14 -22.34
C GLU A 110 -5.10 12.35 -22.51
N THR A 111 -4.31 12.11 -21.48
CA THR A 111 -2.85 12.29 -21.51
C THR A 111 -2.17 10.99 -21.94
N SER A 112 -1.11 11.11 -22.76
CA SER A 112 -0.36 9.94 -23.21
C SER A 112 0.35 9.22 -22.06
N VAL A 113 0.60 7.90 -22.24
CA VAL A 113 1.35 7.08 -21.29
C VAL A 113 2.73 7.68 -21.00
N VAL A 114 3.45 8.08 -22.04
CA VAL A 114 4.79 8.67 -21.88
C VAL A 114 4.76 10.00 -21.12
N ASP A 115 3.74 10.84 -21.33
CA ASP A 115 3.65 12.12 -20.63
C ASP A 115 3.32 11.94 -19.14
N HIS A 116 2.58 10.91 -18.75
CA HIS A 116 2.44 10.54 -17.34
C HIS A 116 3.79 10.21 -16.70
N LEU A 117 4.59 9.38 -17.35
CA LEU A 117 5.90 8.99 -16.85
C LEU A 117 6.88 10.18 -16.83
N ARG A 118 6.81 11.09 -17.81
CA ARG A 118 7.58 12.35 -17.80
C ARG A 118 7.22 13.20 -16.59
N CYS A 119 5.93 13.36 -16.30
CA CYS A 119 5.46 14.08 -15.10
C CYS A 119 6.03 13.47 -13.82
N ALA A 120 6.00 12.15 -13.68
CA ALA A 120 6.54 11.45 -12.52
C ALA A 120 8.06 11.60 -12.39
N ALA A 121 8.79 11.65 -13.52
CA ALA A 121 10.24 11.80 -13.56
C ALA A 121 10.74 13.23 -13.31
N LEU A 122 9.91 14.28 -13.42
CA LEU A 122 10.33 15.69 -13.26
C LEU A 122 10.94 15.97 -11.88
N TRP A 123 10.30 15.51 -10.82
CA TRP A 123 10.76 15.79 -9.46
C TRP A 123 12.10 15.09 -9.14
N PRO A 124 12.27 13.79 -9.39
CA PRO A 124 13.54 13.10 -9.19
C PRO A 124 14.69 13.68 -10.01
N SER A 125 14.41 14.16 -11.24
CA SER A 125 15.41 14.76 -12.14
C SER A 125 15.76 16.20 -11.76
N GLY A 126 15.23 16.75 -10.67
CA GLY A 126 15.54 18.11 -10.22
C GLY A 126 14.83 19.24 -10.96
N HIS A 127 13.96 18.92 -11.92
CA HIS A 127 13.23 19.91 -12.74
C HIS A 127 11.97 20.45 -12.04
N ARG A 128 12.13 21.02 -10.84
CA ARG A 128 11.03 21.41 -9.94
C ARG A 128 10.21 22.61 -10.42
N TYR A 129 10.80 23.50 -11.25
CA TYR A 129 10.22 24.81 -11.64
C TYR A 129 10.51 25.17 -13.09
N THR A 130 10.59 24.19 -13.99
CA THR A 130 10.97 24.41 -15.40
C THR A 130 9.73 24.74 -16.26
N PHE A 131 8.97 25.77 -15.91
CA PHE A 131 7.77 26.20 -16.65
C PHE A 131 8.06 26.72 -18.07
N TRP A 132 9.31 27.06 -18.33
CA TRP A 132 9.73 27.71 -19.59
C TRP A 132 10.27 26.74 -20.64
N ARG A 133 10.47 25.47 -20.30
CA ARG A 133 11.00 24.46 -21.23
C ARG A 133 9.93 23.41 -21.54
N SER A 134 9.76 23.08 -22.80
CA SER A 134 8.93 21.93 -23.19
C SER A 134 9.47 20.66 -22.52
N MET A 135 8.60 19.84 -21.95
CA MET A 135 8.98 18.56 -21.35
C MET A 135 9.73 17.66 -22.34
N ARG A 136 9.39 17.74 -23.64
CA ARG A 136 10.09 17.02 -24.73
C ARG A 136 11.54 17.46 -24.92
N GLY A 137 11.91 18.65 -24.45
CA GLY A 137 13.28 19.18 -24.51
C GLY A 137 14.16 18.75 -23.33
N LEU A 138 13.62 18.08 -22.31
CA LEU A 138 14.37 17.57 -21.16
C LEU A 138 14.85 16.14 -21.47
N ARG A 139 16.07 16.02 -21.98
CA ARG A 139 16.64 14.73 -22.44
C ARG A 139 16.74 13.69 -21.36
N ASP A 140 17.09 14.08 -20.13
CA ASP A 140 17.16 13.24 -18.95
C ASP A 140 15.77 12.69 -18.54
N VAL A 141 14.75 13.56 -18.49
CA VAL A 141 13.36 13.17 -18.21
C VAL A 141 12.85 12.22 -19.29
N THR A 142 13.15 12.50 -20.56
CA THR A 142 12.74 11.65 -21.67
C THR A 142 13.39 10.27 -21.58
N ALA A 143 14.70 10.19 -21.35
CA ALA A 143 15.42 8.92 -21.22
C ALA A 143 14.87 8.07 -20.05
N ILE A 144 14.62 8.69 -18.89
CA ILE A 144 14.02 8.02 -17.73
C ILE A 144 12.62 7.48 -18.08
N SER A 145 11.82 8.28 -18.81
CA SER A 145 10.45 7.87 -19.17
C SER A 145 10.44 6.71 -20.17
N GLU A 146 11.37 6.69 -21.11
CA GLU A 146 11.51 5.57 -22.06
C GLU A 146 11.96 4.28 -21.34
N ASP A 147 12.90 4.39 -20.38
CA ASP A 147 13.28 3.24 -19.54
C ASP A 147 12.07 2.68 -18.76
N TRP A 148 11.26 3.58 -18.18
CA TRP A 148 10.03 3.16 -17.48
C TRP A 148 9.02 2.49 -18.41
N LEU A 149 8.81 2.99 -19.64
CA LEU A 149 7.92 2.36 -20.63
C LEU A 149 8.30 0.90 -20.88
N VAL A 150 9.60 0.65 -21.12
CA VAL A 150 10.11 -0.71 -21.35
C VAL A 150 9.91 -1.59 -20.10
N ARG A 151 10.25 -1.09 -18.91
CA ARG A 151 10.11 -1.84 -17.65
C ARG A 151 8.65 -2.19 -17.34
N LEU A 152 7.71 -1.34 -17.72
CA LEU A 152 6.28 -1.56 -17.53
C LEU A 152 5.66 -2.42 -18.64
N GLY A 153 6.40 -2.69 -19.74
CA GLY A 153 5.89 -3.35 -20.93
C GLY A 153 4.82 -2.53 -21.66
N LEU A 154 4.92 -1.19 -21.60
CA LEU A 154 3.99 -0.24 -22.23
C LEU A 154 4.64 0.55 -23.39
N ASP A 155 5.79 0.10 -23.88
CA ASP A 155 6.54 0.76 -24.96
C ASP A 155 5.72 0.87 -26.25
N THR A 156 4.93 -0.15 -26.60
CA THR A 156 4.03 -0.13 -27.76
C THR A 156 2.82 0.79 -27.58
N ARG A 157 2.49 1.16 -26.34
CA ARG A 157 1.38 2.04 -25.98
C ARG A 157 1.83 3.47 -25.64
N ARG A 158 3.08 3.79 -25.95
CA ARG A 158 3.81 5.01 -25.57
C ARG A 158 2.99 6.30 -25.76
N ASP A 159 2.46 6.47 -26.95
CA ASP A 159 1.76 7.71 -27.36
C ASP A 159 0.23 7.59 -27.24
N ASP A 160 -0.27 6.43 -26.81
CA ASP A 160 -1.69 6.23 -26.57
C ASP A 160 -2.16 7.04 -25.35
N PRO A 161 -3.39 7.61 -25.38
CA PRO A 161 -3.99 8.19 -24.20
C PRO A 161 -4.24 7.10 -23.15
N ALA A 162 -4.02 7.43 -21.86
CA ALA A 162 -4.19 6.45 -20.79
C ALA A 162 -5.59 5.82 -20.74
N GLY A 163 -6.61 6.56 -21.20
CA GLY A 163 -7.98 6.06 -21.30
C GLY A 163 -8.18 4.94 -22.35
N ALA A 164 -7.26 4.78 -23.31
CA ALA A 164 -7.29 3.70 -24.30
C ALA A 164 -6.63 2.39 -23.80
N LEU A 165 -5.98 2.43 -22.63
CA LEU A 165 -5.39 1.26 -22.01
C LEU A 165 -6.47 0.37 -21.40
N SER A 166 -6.24 -0.96 -21.41
CA SER A 166 -7.03 -1.88 -20.60
C SER A 166 -6.89 -1.55 -19.09
N TYR A 167 -7.83 -2.04 -18.28
CA TYR A 167 -7.79 -1.85 -16.84
C TYR A 167 -6.45 -2.31 -16.22
N ALA A 168 -5.97 -3.48 -16.64
CA ALA A 168 -4.69 -4.01 -16.15
C ALA A 168 -3.49 -3.14 -16.58
N GLU A 169 -3.47 -2.61 -17.81
CA GLU A 169 -2.42 -1.69 -18.28
C GLU A 169 -2.47 -0.36 -17.55
N GLN A 170 -3.66 0.19 -17.25
CA GLN A 170 -3.81 1.39 -16.43
C GLN A 170 -3.23 1.17 -15.03
N ARG A 171 -3.51 0.01 -14.43
CA ARG A 171 -2.98 -0.34 -13.11
C ARG A 171 -1.45 -0.51 -13.11
N VAL A 172 -0.90 -1.14 -14.15
CA VAL A 172 0.55 -1.22 -14.38
C VAL A 172 1.16 0.19 -14.47
N LEU A 173 0.53 1.10 -15.21
CA LEU A 173 0.98 2.49 -15.32
C LEU A 173 0.95 3.20 -13.94
N GLU A 174 -0.11 3.07 -13.17
CA GLU A 174 -0.23 3.66 -11.82
C GLU A 174 0.86 3.17 -10.86
N ILE A 175 1.12 1.86 -10.85
CA ILE A 175 2.19 1.27 -10.04
C ILE A 175 3.55 1.81 -10.52
N GLY A 176 3.74 1.89 -11.83
CA GLY A 176 4.93 2.49 -12.44
C GLY A 176 5.14 3.95 -12.05
N LEU A 177 4.10 4.77 -12.07
CA LEU A 177 4.14 6.18 -11.63
C LEU A 177 4.52 6.29 -10.14
N CYS A 178 3.92 5.43 -9.30
CA CYS A 178 4.28 5.36 -7.88
C CYS A 178 5.76 5.04 -7.69
N ALA A 179 6.30 4.10 -8.47
CA ALA A 179 7.71 3.73 -8.41
C ALA A 179 8.64 4.79 -9.04
N ALA A 180 8.24 5.41 -10.15
CA ALA A 180 9.03 6.45 -10.85
C ALA A 180 9.16 7.75 -10.05
N ALA A 181 8.21 8.05 -9.16
CA ALA A 181 8.29 9.19 -8.26
C ALA A 181 9.47 9.12 -7.27
N ALA A 182 10.33 8.12 -7.38
CA ALA A 182 11.57 7.92 -6.62
C ALA A 182 11.38 7.88 -5.09
N GLY A 183 10.20 7.43 -4.61
CA GLY A 183 9.95 7.24 -3.19
C GLY A 183 10.82 6.13 -2.59
N GLN A 184 11.25 6.32 -1.35
CA GLN A 184 11.88 5.27 -0.57
C GLN A 184 10.85 4.26 -0.05
N VAL A 185 9.60 4.72 0.12
CA VAL A 185 8.46 3.94 0.58
C VAL A 185 7.36 4.01 -0.46
N MET A 186 6.93 2.84 -0.92
CA MET A 186 5.78 2.68 -1.82
C MET A 186 4.56 2.25 -1.00
N LEU A 187 3.43 2.93 -1.16
CA LEU A 187 2.14 2.50 -0.63
C LEU A 187 1.28 2.02 -1.79
N LEU A 188 0.90 0.74 -1.78
CA LEU A 188 0.01 0.16 -2.79
C LEU A 188 -1.31 -0.29 -2.15
N ASP A 189 -2.42 0.21 -2.66
CA ASP A 189 -3.77 -0.06 -2.14
C ASP A 189 -4.48 -0.99 -3.13
N GLU A 190 -4.64 -2.26 -2.74
CA GLU A 190 -5.26 -3.34 -3.51
C GLU A 190 -4.76 -3.39 -4.97
N PRO A 191 -3.44 -3.54 -5.21
CA PRO A 191 -2.86 -3.42 -6.55
C PRO A 191 -3.36 -4.45 -7.56
N THR A 192 -3.91 -5.58 -7.10
CA THR A 192 -4.40 -6.66 -7.99
C THR A 192 -5.93 -6.76 -8.04
N ALA A 193 -6.67 -5.85 -7.39
CA ALA A 193 -8.12 -5.89 -7.35
C ALA A 193 -8.74 -5.83 -8.75
N GLY A 194 -9.74 -6.69 -8.99
CA GLY A 194 -10.50 -6.71 -10.25
C GLY A 194 -9.76 -7.34 -11.45
N MET A 195 -8.59 -7.94 -11.24
CA MET A 195 -7.80 -8.60 -12.28
C MET A 195 -8.10 -10.10 -12.39
N SER A 196 -7.92 -10.64 -13.59
CA SER A 196 -7.82 -12.08 -13.78
C SER A 196 -6.55 -12.63 -13.10
N GLN A 197 -6.51 -13.94 -12.87
CA GLN A 197 -5.37 -14.60 -12.23
C GLN A 197 -4.06 -14.38 -13.01
N SER A 198 -4.12 -14.39 -14.35
CA SER A 198 -2.94 -14.15 -15.20
C SER A 198 -2.43 -12.71 -15.15
N GLU A 199 -3.33 -11.73 -15.10
CA GLU A 199 -2.99 -10.31 -14.94
C GLU A 199 -2.42 -10.04 -13.56
N SER A 200 -3.05 -10.57 -12.52
CA SER A 200 -2.57 -10.49 -11.14
C SER A 200 -1.13 -11.04 -11.01
N ALA A 201 -0.84 -12.20 -11.59
CA ALA A 201 0.49 -12.78 -11.56
C ALA A 201 1.55 -11.87 -12.21
N ARG A 202 1.20 -11.21 -13.34
CA ARG A 202 2.11 -10.22 -13.98
C ARG A 202 2.36 -9.01 -13.11
N VAL A 203 1.30 -8.46 -12.52
CA VAL A 203 1.39 -7.29 -11.62
C VAL A 203 2.20 -7.63 -10.36
N VAL A 204 2.01 -8.81 -9.79
CA VAL A 204 2.80 -9.32 -8.66
C VAL A 204 4.29 -9.40 -9.02
N ALA A 205 4.63 -9.96 -10.17
CA ALA A 205 6.03 -10.02 -10.64
C ALA A 205 6.63 -8.61 -10.82
N LEU A 206 5.86 -7.69 -11.40
CA LEU A 206 6.26 -6.29 -11.56
C LEU A 206 6.49 -5.61 -10.20
N ILE A 207 5.56 -5.74 -9.24
CA ILE A 207 5.72 -5.19 -7.90
C ILE A 207 6.97 -5.76 -7.22
N ALA A 208 7.21 -7.06 -7.33
CA ALA A 208 8.40 -7.71 -6.78
C ALA A 208 9.69 -7.12 -7.37
N GLU A 209 9.70 -6.80 -8.66
CA GLU A 209 10.84 -6.13 -9.32
C GLU A 209 10.98 -4.68 -8.85
N LEU A 210 9.91 -3.89 -8.91
CA LEU A 210 9.93 -2.46 -8.61
C LEU A 210 10.21 -2.15 -7.13
N SER A 211 9.90 -3.09 -6.24
CA SER A 211 10.17 -2.97 -4.81
C SER A 211 11.61 -3.36 -4.42
N ARG A 212 12.45 -3.84 -5.33
CA ARG A 212 13.86 -4.14 -5.02
C ARG A 212 14.59 -2.87 -4.57
N GLY A 213 15.18 -2.93 -3.35
CA GLY A 213 15.88 -1.79 -2.75
C GLY A 213 14.97 -0.66 -2.25
N ARG A 214 13.66 -0.87 -2.21
CA ARG A 214 12.66 0.05 -1.67
C ARG A 214 11.81 -0.67 -0.64
N SER A 215 11.23 0.10 0.28
CA SER A 215 10.26 -0.45 1.24
C SER A 215 8.86 -0.37 0.65
N LEU A 216 8.09 -1.44 0.79
CA LEU A 216 6.72 -1.55 0.30
C LEU A 216 5.77 -1.75 1.47
N LEU A 217 4.75 -0.92 1.58
CA LEU A 217 3.59 -1.16 2.40
C LEU A 217 2.38 -1.35 1.49
N MET A 218 1.71 -2.49 1.56
CA MET A 218 0.55 -2.77 0.73
C MET A 218 -0.67 -3.19 1.55
N ILE A 219 -1.85 -2.83 1.09
CA ILE A 219 -3.12 -3.44 1.50
C ILE A 219 -3.48 -4.44 0.42
N GLU A 220 -3.82 -5.64 0.80
CA GLU A 220 -4.32 -6.69 -0.09
C GLU A 220 -5.28 -7.61 0.67
N HIS A 221 -6.22 -8.18 -0.09
CA HIS A 221 -7.15 -9.18 0.42
C HIS A 221 -6.94 -10.56 -0.25
N ASP A 222 -6.24 -10.61 -1.37
CA ASP A 222 -5.82 -11.87 -1.97
C ASP A 222 -4.62 -12.45 -1.22
N MET A 223 -4.88 -13.52 -0.47
CA MET A 223 -3.84 -14.16 0.34
C MET A 223 -2.72 -14.79 -0.48
N GLN A 224 -2.97 -15.17 -1.75
CA GLN A 224 -1.91 -15.69 -2.63
C GLN A 224 -0.92 -14.58 -2.97
N VAL A 225 -1.41 -13.39 -3.28
CA VAL A 225 -0.59 -12.20 -3.52
C VAL A 225 0.20 -11.83 -2.26
N VAL A 226 -0.48 -11.76 -1.11
CA VAL A 226 0.14 -11.43 0.18
C VAL A 226 1.29 -12.38 0.49
N PHE A 227 1.06 -13.69 0.42
CA PHE A 227 2.08 -14.69 0.75
C PHE A 227 3.22 -14.76 -0.27
N SER A 228 3.01 -14.31 -1.50
CA SER A 228 4.06 -14.29 -2.53
C SER A 228 4.98 -13.07 -2.44
N LEU A 229 4.48 -11.94 -1.92
CA LEU A 229 5.21 -10.67 -1.92
C LEU A 229 5.72 -10.24 -0.56
N ALA A 230 4.97 -10.50 0.51
CA ALA A 230 5.23 -9.90 1.82
C ALA A 230 6.33 -10.63 2.59
N ASP A 231 7.27 -9.88 3.15
CA ASP A 231 8.24 -10.37 4.12
C ASP A 231 7.62 -10.46 5.52
N ARG A 232 6.70 -9.54 5.85
CA ARG A 232 5.86 -9.56 7.06
C ARG A 232 4.42 -9.17 6.73
N ILE A 233 3.51 -9.62 7.57
CA ILE A 233 2.08 -9.35 7.48
C ILE A 233 1.60 -8.75 8.80
N ALA A 234 0.95 -7.59 8.73
CA ALA A 234 0.24 -6.98 9.84
C ALA A 234 -1.28 -7.22 9.69
N VAL A 235 -1.91 -7.73 10.71
CA VAL A 235 -3.36 -8.00 10.71
C VAL A 235 -4.06 -6.89 11.49
N LEU A 236 -4.84 -6.08 10.77
CA LEU A 236 -5.66 -5.03 11.34
C LEU A 236 -7.09 -5.53 11.54
N ALA A 237 -7.58 -5.50 12.77
CA ALA A 237 -8.95 -5.87 13.11
C ALA A 237 -9.52 -4.88 14.13
N ARG A 238 -10.74 -4.40 13.89
CA ARG A 238 -11.44 -3.44 14.78
C ARG A 238 -10.58 -2.24 15.18
N GLY A 239 -9.82 -1.71 14.21
CA GLY A 239 -8.96 -0.55 14.39
C GLY A 239 -7.64 -0.80 15.11
N LYS A 240 -7.27 -2.05 15.41
CA LYS A 240 -6.03 -2.43 16.11
C LYS A 240 -5.20 -3.43 15.31
N ILE A 241 -3.86 -3.34 15.43
CA ILE A 241 -2.98 -4.41 14.96
C ILE A 241 -3.03 -5.54 15.98
N ILE A 242 -3.64 -6.68 15.60
CA ILE A 242 -3.79 -7.86 16.46
C ILE A 242 -2.63 -8.85 16.31
N ALA A 243 -1.93 -8.82 15.19
CA ALA A 243 -0.74 -9.62 14.92
C ALA A 243 0.14 -8.93 13.87
N CYS A 244 1.45 -9.11 13.96
CA CYS A 244 2.40 -8.64 12.96
C CYS A 244 3.63 -9.53 12.97
N ASP A 245 3.76 -10.44 11.98
CA ASP A 245 4.83 -11.45 11.93
C ASP A 245 5.08 -11.91 10.49
N VAL A 246 6.02 -12.83 10.31
CA VAL A 246 6.29 -13.49 9.03
C VAL A 246 5.07 -14.30 8.56
N PRO A 247 4.88 -14.48 7.24
CA PRO A 247 3.69 -15.14 6.68
C PRO A 247 3.37 -16.51 7.29
N ALA A 248 4.42 -17.33 7.58
CA ALA A 248 4.22 -18.66 8.17
C ALA A 248 3.55 -18.60 9.55
N ARG A 249 3.95 -17.66 10.41
CA ARG A 249 3.38 -17.51 11.75
C ARG A 249 1.99 -16.90 11.74
N ILE A 250 1.71 -15.99 10.80
CA ILE A 250 0.37 -15.40 10.65
C ILE A 250 -0.68 -16.45 10.29
N ARG A 251 -0.33 -17.46 9.46
CA ARG A 251 -1.25 -18.57 9.12
C ARG A 251 -1.71 -19.37 10.34
N GLU A 252 -0.86 -19.51 11.35
CA GLU A 252 -1.10 -20.32 12.55
C GLU A 252 -1.63 -19.48 13.71
N HIS A 253 -1.69 -18.17 13.58
CA HIS A 253 -2.02 -17.28 14.69
C HIS A 253 -3.51 -17.42 15.07
N PRO A 254 -3.87 -17.75 16.34
CA PRO A 254 -5.23 -18.04 16.74
C PRO A 254 -6.18 -16.85 16.57
N ASP A 255 -5.75 -15.63 16.93
CA ASP A 255 -6.58 -14.43 16.82
C ASP A 255 -6.84 -14.06 15.36
N VAL A 256 -5.88 -14.32 14.44
CA VAL A 256 -6.05 -14.13 13.01
C VAL A 256 -7.09 -15.10 12.46
N ARG A 257 -6.99 -16.37 12.84
CA ARG A 257 -7.99 -17.38 12.44
C ARG A 257 -9.39 -17.01 12.93
N THR A 258 -9.52 -16.53 14.15
CA THR A 258 -10.79 -16.10 14.71
C THR A 258 -11.36 -14.86 13.98
N ALA A 259 -10.51 -13.87 13.67
CA ALA A 259 -10.92 -12.66 12.97
C ALA A 259 -11.40 -12.93 11.54
N TYR A 260 -10.81 -13.92 10.86
CA TYR A 260 -11.21 -14.31 9.50
C TYR A 260 -12.29 -15.39 9.48
N LEU A 261 -12.32 -16.35 10.42
CA LEU A 261 -13.35 -17.39 10.51
C LEU A 261 -14.72 -16.82 10.90
N GLY A 262 -14.76 -15.69 11.62
CA GLY A 262 -16.00 -14.97 11.90
C GLY A 262 -16.72 -14.57 10.62
N GLU A 263 -16.01 -14.00 9.63
CA GLU A 263 -16.59 -13.64 8.33
C GLU A 263 -16.98 -14.86 7.48
N TYR A 264 -16.22 -15.96 7.54
CA TYR A 264 -16.58 -17.22 6.86
C TYR A 264 -17.76 -17.94 7.51
N ALA A 265 -17.90 -17.87 8.83
CA ALA A 265 -19.05 -18.46 9.52
C ALA A 265 -20.36 -17.71 9.19
N ASP A 266 -20.31 -16.38 9.08
CA ASP A 266 -21.45 -15.57 8.67
C ASP A 266 -21.84 -15.83 7.20
N ALA A 267 -20.86 -16.02 6.33
CA ALA A 267 -21.10 -16.36 4.91
C ALA A 267 -21.66 -17.78 4.72
N LEU A 268 -21.25 -18.75 5.53
CA LEU A 268 -21.77 -20.12 5.51
C LEU A 268 -23.12 -20.24 6.22
N GLY A 269 -23.37 -19.42 7.25
CA GLY A 269 -24.66 -19.37 7.95
C GLY A 269 -25.79 -18.79 7.10
N ALA A 270 -25.48 -17.84 6.21
CA ALA A 270 -26.46 -17.26 5.28
C ALA A 270 -26.94 -18.22 4.19
N SER A 271 -26.12 -19.22 3.80
CA SER A 271 -26.49 -20.22 2.79
C SER A 271 -27.33 -21.40 3.33
N SER A 272 -27.45 -21.55 4.63
CA SER A 272 -28.21 -22.67 5.24
C SER A 272 -29.65 -22.32 5.63
N THR A 273 -30.09 -21.07 5.47
CA THR A 273 -31.44 -20.62 5.83
C THR A 273 -32.42 -20.56 4.66
N GLU A 274 -32.00 -20.74 3.42
CA GLU A 274 -32.89 -20.69 2.24
C GLU A 274 -33.46 -22.06 1.80
N GLY A 275 -33.22 -23.14 2.56
CA GLY A 275 -33.61 -24.51 2.20
C GLY A 275 -34.72 -25.13 3.01
N ARG A 276 -35.59 -24.35 3.69
CA ARG A 276 -36.71 -24.92 4.46
C ARG A 276 -37.97 -24.06 4.40
N HIS A 277 -38.59 -24.02 3.23
CA HIS A 277 -40.02 -23.82 3.07
C HIS A 277 -40.39 -24.38 1.71
N ASP A 278 -40.81 -25.66 1.71
CA ASP A 278 -41.87 -26.22 0.88
C ASP A 278 -41.84 -27.73 1.09
N ALA A 279 -42.74 -28.20 1.99
CA ALA A 279 -43.35 -29.52 1.98
C ALA A 279 -44.67 -29.43 2.74
#